data_c58b364cc76532606dd55fdb7655f203
#
_entry.id   c58b364cc76532606dd55fdb7655f203
#
_cell.length_a   1.000
_cell.length_b   1.000
_cell.length_c   1.000
_cell.angle_alpha   90.00
_cell.angle_beta   90.00
_cell.angle_gamma   90.00
#
_symmetry.space_group_name_H-M   'P 1'
#
loop_
_entity.id
_entity.type
_entity.pdbx_description
1 polymer ?
#
loop_
_entity_poly.entity_id
_entity_poly.type
_entity_poly.pdbx_seq_one_letter_code
_entity_poly.pdbx_strand_id
1 'polypeptide(L)'
;MKSDEIRSRFLKFFEARGHKIIPSSSLVPENDPSVLFTTAGMQQFKEYYTHPKDAEEDFGSLNVTTIQKCIRTGDIDEVGDSTHLTFFEMLGNFSFGGYGRREAIEYAYEFITKEMGLEIFYVTIFKGFDSIKKDEESEKVWQSLGVADIHEGGMKEVFWGPTGDSGPCGPTTEIYCKNADSEDVEIWNIVFNEYFCDGSREKLDKGEVTLKKLDVLGVDTGMGFERLVSIVQNKKSVYETDLFNKEKTREERIVADHIKTSLFIISDGVIPSNNGKGYILRRLIRRAVRFSKESLEKIIEKNKKIYSDIYKLDDKKEIQKEEGKFRQTLDRGLKEFEKRTDPFILATTYGFPIELTEELAKEKNIKIDRRDFDKKMAEHQKLSQTSSSGMFKGGLANHNEKTVKLHTAHHLLLAGLQVVIDKNVKQKGSNITEERLRMDFLCDHKLTDEEKKKVEDFVNDKIKAGLNVLRREMPLAEAEKIGAEMEFGVKYPEIVSVYFIEDKDGNQVSKELCGGPHVKNTSELGHFKIQKEEAVSTGVRRIKATLP
;
A
#
# COMPACT_ATOMS: atom_id res chain seq x y z
N MET A 1 8.45 -14.42 30.10
CA MET A 1 7.06 -13.95 29.85
C MET A 1 6.72 -14.19 28.39
N LYS A 2 5.48 -14.59 28.05
CA LYS A 2 5.04 -14.76 26.67
C LYS A 2 4.63 -13.43 26.03
N SER A 3 4.69 -13.36 24.72
CA SER A 3 4.33 -12.13 23.97
C SER A 3 2.89 -11.65 24.26
N ASP A 4 1.91 -12.55 24.34
CA ASP A 4 0.51 -12.18 24.63
C ASP A 4 0.34 -11.60 26.05
N GLU A 5 1.10 -12.11 27.00
CA GLU A 5 1.12 -11.54 28.37
C GLU A 5 1.67 -10.13 28.38
N ILE A 6 2.74 -9.86 27.60
CA ILE A 6 3.33 -8.52 27.49
C ILE A 6 2.32 -7.53 26.91
N ARG A 7 1.60 -7.91 25.81
CA ARG A 7 0.52 -7.07 25.23
C ARG A 7 -0.56 -6.75 26.29
N SER A 8 -1.03 -7.77 26.98
CA SER A 8 -2.09 -7.61 28.00
C SER A 8 -1.64 -6.73 29.15
N ARG A 9 -0.39 -6.88 29.63
CA ARG A 9 0.16 -6.05 30.71
C ARG A 9 0.30 -4.59 30.28
N PHE A 10 0.77 -4.33 29.08
CA PHE A 10 0.87 -2.97 28.55
C PHE A 10 -0.48 -2.26 28.52
N LEU A 11 -1.49 -2.86 27.92
CA LEU A 11 -2.81 -2.26 27.83
C LEU A 11 -3.44 -2.04 29.21
N LYS A 12 -3.36 -3.02 30.12
CA LYS A 12 -3.89 -2.91 31.49
C LYS A 12 -3.14 -1.86 32.32
N PHE A 13 -1.84 -1.74 32.14
CA PHE A 13 -1.02 -0.75 32.83
C PHE A 13 -1.47 0.68 32.53
N PHE A 14 -1.73 0.98 31.25
CA PHE A 14 -2.19 2.28 30.83
C PHE A 14 -3.70 2.49 31.09
N GLU A 15 -4.54 1.46 30.94
CA GLU A 15 -5.95 1.52 31.31
C GLU A 15 -6.13 1.88 32.79
N ALA A 16 -5.34 1.29 33.69
CA ALA A 16 -5.35 1.61 35.12
C ALA A 16 -4.91 3.06 35.42
N ARG A 17 -4.29 3.74 34.45
CA ARG A 17 -3.87 5.15 34.52
C ARG A 17 -4.79 6.10 33.73
N GLY A 18 -6.00 5.64 33.40
CA GLY A 18 -7.03 6.44 32.77
C GLY A 18 -6.91 6.56 31.24
N HIS A 19 -6.07 5.75 30.60
CA HIS A 19 -6.02 5.70 29.14
C HIS A 19 -7.15 4.85 28.59
N LYS A 20 -7.79 5.33 27.52
CA LYS A 20 -8.75 4.55 26.76
C LYS A 20 -8.02 3.63 25.80
N ILE A 21 -8.35 2.34 25.81
CA ILE A 21 -7.80 1.38 24.85
C ILE A 21 -8.48 1.59 23.48
N ILE A 22 -7.70 1.92 22.46
CA ILE A 22 -8.15 2.11 21.08
C ILE A 22 -7.61 0.96 20.22
N PRO A 23 -8.45 0.33 19.39
CA PRO A 23 -8.00 -0.70 18.47
C PRO A 23 -6.92 -0.20 17.47
N SER A 24 -6.11 -1.12 16.97
CA SER A 24 -5.21 -0.84 15.85
C SER A 24 -5.99 -0.35 14.63
N SER A 25 -5.58 0.74 14.05
CA SER A 25 -6.07 1.16 12.73
C SER A 25 -5.56 0.25 11.61
N SER A 26 -6.11 0.41 10.41
CA SER A 26 -5.64 -0.28 9.21
C SER A 26 -4.18 0.09 8.89
N LEU A 27 -3.45 -0.86 8.32
CA LEU A 27 -2.14 -0.59 7.68
C LEU A 27 -2.25 0.34 6.48
N VAL A 28 -3.46 0.47 5.91
CA VAL A 28 -3.75 1.38 4.79
C VAL A 28 -4.41 2.62 5.37
N PRO A 29 -3.69 3.75 5.52
CA PRO A 29 -4.26 4.98 6.05
C PRO A 29 -5.41 5.48 5.17
N GLU A 30 -6.56 5.76 5.77
CA GLU A 30 -7.73 6.26 5.04
C GLU A 30 -7.65 7.76 4.79
N ASN A 31 -7.07 8.52 5.75
CA ASN A 31 -7.08 9.98 5.75
C ASN A 31 -5.70 10.61 5.51
N ASP A 32 -4.65 9.83 5.25
CA ASP A 32 -3.30 10.35 5.00
C ASP A 32 -2.73 9.81 3.66
N PRO A 33 -3.01 10.49 2.53
CA PRO A 33 -2.50 10.08 1.22
C PRO A 33 -0.99 10.29 1.04
N SER A 34 -0.33 10.99 1.96
CA SER A 34 1.11 11.28 1.90
C SER A 34 1.99 10.05 2.19
N VAL A 35 1.42 9.00 2.79
CA VAL A 35 2.10 7.75 3.12
C VAL A 35 1.40 6.53 2.51
N LEU A 36 2.19 5.53 2.13
CA LEU A 36 1.64 4.29 1.57
C LEU A 36 1.02 3.39 2.65
N PHE A 37 1.66 3.32 3.81
CA PHE A 37 1.26 2.48 4.94
C PHE A 37 1.37 3.23 6.25
N THR A 38 0.66 2.75 7.27
CA THR A 38 0.79 3.24 8.64
C THR A 38 2.17 2.86 9.19
N THR A 39 2.97 3.85 9.53
CA THR A 39 4.38 3.70 9.96
C THR A 39 4.60 3.90 11.45
N ALA A 40 3.62 4.48 12.16
CA ALA A 40 3.71 4.82 13.57
C ALA A 40 2.35 4.79 14.26
N GLY A 41 2.34 4.55 15.57
CA GLY A 41 1.14 4.46 16.39
C GLY A 41 0.31 5.73 16.42
N MET A 42 0.98 6.88 16.40
CA MET A 42 0.33 8.19 16.45
C MET A 42 -0.43 8.57 15.17
N GLN A 43 -0.23 7.87 14.07
CA GLN A 43 -0.74 8.31 12.76
C GLN A 43 -2.27 8.40 12.73
N GLN A 44 -2.97 7.51 13.41
CA GLN A 44 -4.42 7.58 13.57
C GLN A 44 -4.89 8.70 14.52
N PHE A 45 -3.98 9.28 15.30
CA PHE A 45 -4.26 10.30 16.31
C PHE A 45 -3.74 11.69 15.96
N LYS A 46 -3.18 11.86 14.76
CA LYS A 46 -2.46 13.06 14.32
C LYS A 46 -3.25 14.37 14.49
N GLU A 47 -4.56 14.34 14.24
CA GLU A 47 -5.43 15.51 14.33
C GLU A 47 -5.69 15.96 15.76
N TYR A 48 -5.70 15.03 16.72
CA TYR A 48 -6.02 15.35 18.13
C TYR A 48 -4.92 16.15 18.82
N TYR A 49 -3.68 16.17 18.30
CA TYR A 49 -2.63 17.05 18.83
C TYR A 49 -2.88 18.52 18.53
N THR A 50 -3.66 18.83 17.52
CA THR A 50 -4.07 20.19 17.14
C THR A 50 -5.49 20.52 17.59
N HIS A 51 -6.32 19.50 17.80
CA HIS A 51 -7.72 19.60 18.23
C HIS A 51 -8.01 18.67 19.44
N PRO A 52 -7.43 18.94 20.64
CA PRO A 52 -7.53 18.03 21.78
C PRO A 52 -8.96 17.75 22.25
N LYS A 53 -9.89 18.70 22.05
CA LYS A 53 -11.30 18.54 22.43
C LYS A 53 -11.99 17.41 21.66
N ASP A 54 -11.59 17.19 20.42
CA ASP A 54 -12.16 16.13 19.59
C ASP A 54 -11.80 14.74 20.16
N ALA A 55 -10.62 14.61 20.81
CA ALA A 55 -10.26 13.36 21.49
C ALA A 55 -11.16 13.07 22.71
N GLU A 56 -11.56 14.09 23.44
CA GLU A 56 -12.49 13.93 24.56
C GLU A 56 -13.91 13.56 24.07
N GLU A 57 -14.33 14.11 22.92
CA GLU A 57 -15.61 13.79 22.29
C GLU A 57 -15.62 12.37 21.72
N ASP A 58 -14.56 11.97 21.00
CA ASP A 58 -14.50 10.69 20.29
C ASP A 58 -14.18 9.51 21.21
N PHE A 59 -13.26 9.69 22.17
CA PHE A 59 -12.75 8.62 23.03
C PHE A 59 -13.27 8.68 24.48
N GLY A 60 -13.83 9.81 24.90
CA GLY A 60 -14.17 10.08 26.29
C GLY A 60 -12.94 10.27 27.18
N SER A 61 -11.78 10.58 26.60
CA SER A 61 -10.50 10.76 27.32
C SER A 61 -9.50 11.54 26.45
N LEU A 62 -8.70 12.39 27.09
CA LEU A 62 -7.52 13.01 26.49
C LEU A 62 -6.32 12.04 26.39
N ASN A 63 -6.42 10.85 26.98
CA ASN A 63 -5.36 9.87 27.06
C ASN A 63 -5.81 8.56 26.44
N VAL A 64 -5.04 8.03 25.49
CA VAL A 64 -5.35 6.77 24.82
C VAL A 64 -4.14 5.85 24.77
N THR A 65 -4.38 4.56 24.61
CA THR A 65 -3.33 3.56 24.39
C THR A 65 -3.75 2.57 23.30
N THR A 66 -2.79 2.11 22.52
CA THR A 66 -3.03 1.15 21.45
C THR A 66 -1.84 0.26 21.20
N ILE A 67 -2.08 -0.89 20.57
CA ILE A 67 -1.05 -1.71 19.92
C ILE A 67 -1.30 -1.59 18.42
N GLN A 68 -0.53 -0.74 17.76
CA GLN A 68 -0.71 -0.39 16.36
C GLN A 68 0.10 -1.28 15.42
N LYS A 69 -0.53 -1.86 14.43
CA LYS A 69 0.14 -2.50 13.29
C LYS A 69 0.89 -1.45 12.47
N CYS A 70 2.16 -1.66 12.21
CA CYS A 70 3.02 -0.74 11.46
C CYS A 70 3.79 -1.44 10.35
N ILE A 71 4.04 -0.71 9.25
CA ILE A 71 4.91 -1.15 8.16
C ILE A 71 5.92 -0.05 7.85
N ARG A 72 7.21 -0.40 7.85
CA ARG A 72 8.31 0.44 7.38
C ARG A 72 8.94 -0.16 6.13
N THR A 73 8.63 0.44 4.99
CA THR A 73 9.13 -0.03 3.68
C THR A 73 10.59 0.32 3.43
N GLY A 74 11.14 1.30 4.14
CA GLY A 74 12.56 1.65 4.10
C GLY A 74 13.46 0.52 4.58
N ASP A 75 12.98 -0.28 5.53
CA ASP A 75 13.76 -1.31 6.22
C ASP A 75 13.78 -2.66 5.46
N ILE A 76 13.02 -2.79 4.36
CA ILE A 76 12.87 -4.06 3.61
C ILE A 76 14.22 -4.67 3.23
N ASP A 77 15.19 -3.86 2.82
CA ASP A 77 16.49 -4.34 2.35
C ASP A 77 17.42 -4.74 3.50
N GLU A 78 17.17 -4.23 4.70
CA GLU A 78 17.92 -4.53 5.93
C GLU A 78 17.39 -5.78 6.63
N VAL A 79 16.13 -6.17 6.35
CA VAL A 79 15.54 -7.38 6.90
C VAL A 79 16.40 -8.61 6.62
N GLY A 80 16.63 -9.37 7.67
CA GLY A 80 17.51 -10.54 7.71
C GLY A 80 18.62 -10.41 8.76
N ASP A 81 18.83 -9.20 9.32
CA ASP A 81 19.65 -8.98 10.50
C ASP A 81 18.96 -9.46 11.79
N SER A 82 19.37 -8.98 12.96
CA SER A 82 18.83 -9.40 14.26
C SER A 82 17.58 -8.62 14.72
N THR A 83 17.31 -7.45 14.14
CA THR A 83 16.36 -6.47 14.72
C THR A 83 15.38 -5.84 13.73
N HIS A 84 15.71 -5.74 12.43
CA HIS A 84 14.85 -5.08 11.45
C HIS A 84 13.70 -5.97 11.00
N LEU A 85 12.51 -5.36 10.95
CA LEU A 85 11.27 -5.96 10.51
C LEU A 85 10.53 -5.02 9.58
N THR A 86 9.92 -5.56 8.53
CA THR A 86 9.02 -4.78 7.66
C THR A 86 7.69 -4.51 8.36
N PHE A 87 7.09 -5.55 8.96
CA PHE A 87 5.90 -5.45 9.80
C PHE A 87 6.29 -5.62 11.27
N PHE A 88 5.80 -4.73 12.11
CA PHE A 88 5.93 -4.83 13.55
C PHE A 88 4.72 -4.23 14.27
N GLU A 89 4.53 -4.59 15.52
CA GLU A 89 3.56 -3.98 16.40
C GLU A 89 4.24 -2.86 17.20
N MET A 90 3.60 -1.69 17.24
CA MET A 90 4.04 -0.56 18.05
C MET A 90 3.08 -0.38 19.22
N LEU A 91 3.58 -0.57 20.43
CA LEU A 91 2.85 -0.25 21.64
C LEU A 91 2.99 1.26 21.89
N GLY A 92 1.87 1.93 22.11
CA GLY A 92 1.89 3.38 22.31
C GLY A 92 0.88 3.84 23.35
N ASN A 93 1.28 4.83 24.12
CA ASN A 93 0.41 5.63 24.97
C ASN A 93 0.53 7.08 24.52
N PHE A 94 -0.60 7.76 24.48
CA PHE A 94 -0.76 9.08 23.87
C PHE A 94 -1.52 9.98 24.82
N SER A 95 -1.14 11.27 24.87
CA SER A 95 -1.85 12.29 25.61
C SER A 95 -2.01 13.53 24.76
N PHE A 96 -3.22 14.03 24.70
CA PHE A 96 -3.59 15.27 23.99
C PHE A 96 -3.79 16.41 24.98
N GLY A 97 -2.77 16.58 25.88
CA GLY A 97 -2.81 17.56 26.96
C GLY A 97 -3.36 17.05 28.29
N GLY A 98 -3.58 15.74 28.43
CA GLY A 98 -4.02 15.15 29.70
C GLY A 98 -2.89 15.00 30.72
N TYR A 99 -1.65 14.77 30.25
CA TYR A 99 -0.42 14.76 31.06
C TYR A 99 0.78 15.20 30.24
N GLY A 100 1.90 15.45 30.92
CA GLY A 100 3.12 15.99 30.30
C GLY A 100 4.34 15.08 30.37
N ARG A 101 5.53 15.70 30.26
CA ARG A 101 6.81 15.03 30.24
C ARG A 101 7.07 14.14 31.45
N ARG A 102 6.84 14.69 32.65
CA ARG A 102 7.14 13.99 33.90
C ARG A 102 6.39 12.68 33.97
N GLU A 103 5.08 12.72 33.82
CA GLU A 103 4.23 11.53 33.91
C GLU A 103 4.55 10.53 32.80
N ALA A 104 4.83 11.00 31.57
CA ALA A 104 5.20 10.12 30.46
C ALA A 104 6.47 9.33 30.77
N ILE A 105 7.50 9.99 31.30
CA ILE A 105 8.78 9.37 31.69
C ILE A 105 8.57 8.44 32.90
N GLU A 106 7.83 8.89 33.92
CA GLU A 106 7.55 8.08 35.13
C GLU A 106 6.79 6.79 34.76
N TYR A 107 5.78 6.87 33.86
CA TYR A 107 5.06 5.69 33.37
C TYR A 107 5.97 4.73 32.60
N ALA A 108 6.81 5.25 31.73
CA ALA A 108 7.75 4.42 30.98
C ALA A 108 8.78 3.74 31.89
N TYR A 109 9.37 4.49 32.84
CA TYR A 109 10.27 3.95 33.84
C TYR A 109 9.61 2.83 34.65
N GLU A 110 8.40 3.09 35.15
CA GLU A 110 7.67 2.12 35.96
C GLU A 110 7.31 0.86 35.17
N PHE A 111 6.84 1.01 33.92
CA PHE A 111 6.50 -0.12 33.08
C PHE A 111 7.75 -1.00 32.81
N ILE A 112 8.87 -0.40 32.42
CA ILE A 112 10.10 -1.14 32.11
C ILE A 112 10.66 -1.81 33.36
N THR A 113 10.79 -1.08 34.47
CA THR A 113 11.50 -1.59 35.64
C THR A 113 10.63 -2.47 36.54
N LYS A 114 9.35 -2.13 36.75
CA LYS A 114 8.47 -2.87 37.68
C LYS A 114 7.61 -3.91 36.96
N GLU A 115 6.98 -3.56 35.83
CA GLU A 115 6.09 -4.50 35.14
C GLU A 115 6.86 -5.52 34.30
N MET A 116 7.93 -5.08 33.60
CA MET A 116 8.75 -5.97 32.77
C MET A 116 9.95 -6.52 33.51
N GLY A 117 10.36 -5.92 34.62
CA GLY A 117 11.51 -6.35 35.42
C GLY A 117 12.85 -6.17 34.71
N LEU A 118 12.93 -5.17 33.81
CA LEU A 118 14.11 -4.88 33.01
C LEU A 118 14.94 -3.74 33.64
N GLU A 119 16.22 -3.73 33.35
CA GLU A 119 17.12 -2.64 33.66
C GLU A 119 17.24 -1.69 32.48
N ILE A 120 17.10 -0.38 32.73
CA ILE A 120 17.38 0.67 31.75
C ILE A 120 18.89 0.87 31.72
N PHE A 121 19.50 0.65 30.55
CA PHE A 121 20.93 0.78 30.40
C PHE A 121 21.35 2.25 30.31
N TYR A 122 20.76 2.99 29.36
CA TYR A 122 20.85 4.45 29.28
C TYR A 122 19.59 5.02 28.61
N VAL A 123 19.49 6.33 28.65
CA VAL A 123 18.44 7.09 27.94
C VAL A 123 19.05 8.19 27.09
N THR A 124 18.32 8.65 26.09
CA THR A 124 18.71 9.81 25.29
C THR A 124 17.85 11.01 25.60
N ILE A 125 18.38 12.22 25.40
CA ILE A 125 17.62 13.48 25.45
C ILE A 125 18.04 14.41 24.31
N PHE A 126 17.17 15.34 23.95
CA PHE A 126 17.46 16.33 22.93
C PHE A 126 18.42 17.43 23.46
N LYS A 127 19.56 17.62 22.77
CA LYS A 127 20.59 18.61 23.15
C LYS A 127 20.27 20.05 22.77
N GLY A 128 19.17 20.25 22.01
CA GLY A 128 18.82 21.54 21.41
C GLY A 128 19.36 21.72 19.99
N PHE A 129 18.72 22.56 19.23
CA PHE A 129 19.15 22.95 17.89
C PHE A 129 18.50 24.29 17.52
N ASP A 130 19.30 25.26 17.04
CA ASP A 130 18.85 26.60 16.69
C ASP A 130 18.04 27.28 17.81
N SER A 131 16.77 27.61 17.57
CA SER A 131 15.88 28.23 18.56
C SER A 131 15.24 27.25 19.53
N ILE A 132 15.35 25.92 19.30
CA ILE A 132 14.81 24.87 20.15
C ILE A 132 15.84 24.54 21.25
N LYS A 133 15.44 24.76 22.50
CA LYS A 133 16.32 24.55 23.64
C LYS A 133 16.57 23.06 23.92
N LYS A 134 17.66 22.77 24.66
CA LYS A 134 17.91 21.47 25.25
C LYS A 134 16.73 21.05 26.14
N ASP A 135 16.40 19.76 26.15
CA ASP A 135 15.35 19.17 27.00
C ASP A 135 15.86 18.89 28.41
N GLU A 136 16.11 19.96 29.17
CA GLU A 136 16.55 19.88 30.57
C GLU A 136 15.48 19.30 31.50
N GLU A 137 14.21 19.36 31.12
CA GLU A 137 13.12 18.83 31.93
C GLU A 137 13.16 17.30 31.94
N SER A 138 13.27 16.65 30.78
CA SER A 138 13.46 15.21 30.69
C SER A 138 14.71 14.74 31.43
N GLU A 139 15.81 15.47 31.30
CA GLU A 139 17.07 15.17 32.02
C GLU A 139 16.87 15.12 33.55
N LYS A 140 16.22 16.14 34.10
CA LYS A 140 15.92 16.22 35.55
C LYS A 140 14.97 15.10 36.01
N VAL A 141 13.98 14.74 35.21
CA VAL A 141 13.09 13.64 35.55
C VAL A 141 13.84 12.31 35.59
N TRP A 142 14.62 11.99 34.56
CA TRP A 142 15.44 10.77 34.54
C TRP A 142 16.40 10.69 35.71
N GLN A 143 17.12 11.78 36.03
CA GLN A 143 17.99 11.86 37.20
C GLN A 143 17.26 11.61 38.51
N SER A 144 16.03 12.15 38.65
CA SER A 144 15.20 11.96 39.86
C SER A 144 14.73 10.50 40.02
N LEU A 145 14.66 9.74 38.95
CA LEU A 145 14.33 8.30 38.91
C LEU A 145 15.58 7.39 39.12
N GLY A 146 16.76 7.99 39.24
CA GLY A 146 18.01 7.27 39.47
C GLY A 146 18.71 6.81 38.18
N VAL A 147 18.27 7.22 37.00
CA VAL A 147 18.92 6.96 35.72
C VAL A 147 20.03 8.00 35.56
N ALA A 148 21.30 7.56 35.67
CA ALA A 148 22.44 8.46 35.63
C ALA A 148 23.11 8.52 34.25
N ASP A 149 22.99 7.49 33.43
CA ASP A 149 23.56 7.43 32.09
C ASP A 149 22.59 8.04 31.07
N ILE A 150 22.84 9.31 30.70
CA ILE A 150 21.98 10.11 29.84
C ILE A 150 22.83 10.65 28.69
N HIS A 151 22.47 10.28 27.46
CA HIS A 151 23.17 10.69 26.25
C HIS A 151 22.42 11.82 25.54
N GLU A 152 23.14 12.77 24.97
CA GLU A 152 22.58 13.89 24.23
C GLU A 152 22.62 13.63 22.73
N GLY A 153 21.49 13.77 22.05
CA GLY A 153 21.37 13.64 20.59
C GLY A 153 20.83 14.90 19.91
N GLY A 154 21.01 14.99 18.61
CA GLY A 154 20.57 16.14 17.79
C GLY A 154 19.24 15.89 17.07
N MET A 155 18.95 16.79 16.12
CA MET A 155 17.71 16.75 15.32
C MET A 155 17.49 15.42 14.59
N LYS A 156 18.54 14.74 14.18
CA LYS A 156 18.43 13.49 13.41
C LYS A 156 18.19 12.27 14.29
N GLU A 157 18.63 12.34 15.55
CA GLU A 157 18.57 11.22 16.49
C GLU A 157 17.36 11.33 17.42
N VAL A 158 17.21 12.45 18.12
CA VAL A 158 16.25 12.64 19.22
C VAL A 158 15.30 13.80 18.99
N PHE A 159 14.84 13.96 17.77
CA PHE A 159 13.72 14.84 17.40
C PHE A 159 12.85 14.12 16.38
N TRP A 160 11.59 13.87 16.71
CA TRP A 160 10.71 13.08 15.89
C TRP A 160 9.64 13.91 15.18
N GLY A 161 9.18 13.41 14.02
CA GLY A 161 8.15 14.04 13.21
C GLY A 161 8.67 15.17 12.30
N PRO A 162 7.77 15.69 11.45
CA PRO A 162 6.43 15.17 11.20
C PRO A 162 6.44 13.87 10.39
N THR A 163 5.33 13.10 10.47
CA THR A 163 5.03 12.02 9.54
C THR A 163 4.25 12.56 8.35
N GLY A 164 4.64 12.16 7.12
CA GLY A 164 4.01 12.64 5.90
C GLY A 164 4.42 14.07 5.54
N ASP A 165 3.50 14.81 4.94
CA ASP A 165 3.78 16.15 4.38
C ASP A 165 3.70 17.28 5.39
N SER A 166 3.10 17.08 6.57
CA SER A 166 3.02 18.02 7.68
C SER A 166 2.52 17.32 8.95
N GLY A 167 2.70 17.93 10.12
CA GLY A 167 2.13 17.40 11.36
C GLY A 167 2.84 17.82 12.65
N PRO A 168 2.39 17.25 13.79
CA PRO A 168 3.02 17.45 15.08
C PRO A 168 4.42 16.85 15.11
N CYS A 169 5.31 17.46 15.85
CA CYS A 169 6.70 17.06 16.00
C CYS A 169 7.30 17.64 17.29
N GLY A 170 8.43 17.09 17.71
CA GLY A 170 9.13 17.62 18.88
C GLY A 170 10.31 16.78 19.35
N PRO A 171 10.97 17.24 20.43
CA PRO A 171 12.08 16.50 21.05
C PRO A 171 11.60 15.16 21.60
N THR A 172 12.52 14.21 21.65
CA THR A 172 12.27 12.88 22.17
C THR A 172 13.22 12.50 23.28
N THR A 173 12.81 11.50 24.05
CA THR A 173 13.70 10.75 24.93
C THR A 173 13.51 9.27 24.63
N GLU A 174 14.60 8.54 24.51
CA GLU A 174 14.60 7.12 24.14
C GLU A 174 15.16 6.27 25.26
N ILE A 175 14.64 5.06 25.41
CA ILE A 175 15.07 4.08 26.42
C ILE A 175 15.81 2.94 25.73
N TYR A 176 17.01 2.66 26.20
CA TYR A 176 17.85 1.58 25.73
C TYR A 176 18.04 0.50 26.81
N CYS A 177 17.89 -0.76 26.37
CA CYS A 177 18.17 -1.94 27.18
C CYS A 177 19.21 -2.82 26.49
N LYS A 178 19.83 -3.76 27.25
CA LYS A 178 20.75 -4.75 26.68
C LYS A 178 20.00 -6.00 26.22
N ASN A 179 20.36 -6.53 25.05
CA ASN A 179 19.93 -7.86 24.63
C ASN A 179 20.82 -8.97 25.24
N ALA A 180 20.56 -10.23 24.90
CA ALA A 180 21.30 -11.38 25.40
C ALA A 180 22.79 -11.40 24.98
N ASP A 181 23.19 -10.65 23.96
CA ASP A 181 24.59 -10.48 23.53
C ASP A 181 25.21 -9.19 24.08
N SER A 182 24.53 -8.51 25.01
CA SER A 182 24.95 -7.22 25.61
C SER A 182 25.04 -6.07 24.61
N GLU A 183 24.29 -6.16 23.48
CA GLU A 183 24.16 -5.06 22.52
C GLU A 183 23.09 -4.08 22.99
N ASP A 184 23.24 -2.81 22.63
CA ASP A 184 22.28 -1.76 22.93
C ASP A 184 21.10 -1.84 21.99
N VAL A 185 19.91 -1.92 22.56
CA VAL A 185 18.65 -1.96 21.80
C VAL A 185 17.74 -0.84 22.27
N GLU A 186 17.44 0.09 21.38
CA GLU A 186 16.36 1.05 21.59
C GLU A 186 15.03 0.30 21.63
N ILE A 187 14.34 0.39 22.77
CA ILE A 187 13.04 -0.27 22.96
C ILE A 187 11.88 0.68 22.94
N TRP A 188 12.05 1.92 23.41
CA TRP A 188 10.95 2.87 23.55
C TRP A 188 11.39 4.28 23.22
N ASN A 189 10.61 4.95 22.35
CA ASN A 189 10.75 6.36 22.03
C ASN A 189 9.57 7.14 22.60
N ILE A 190 9.82 8.20 23.38
CA ILE A 190 8.81 9.08 23.98
C ILE A 190 8.96 10.45 23.33
N VAL A 191 7.96 10.86 22.58
CA VAL A 191 7.94 12.11 21.81
C VAL A 191 7.11 13.15 22.55
N PHE A 192 7.64 14.36 22.65
CA PHE A 192 6.94 15.52 23.18
C PHE A 192 6.55 16.44 22.02
N ASN A 193 5.32 16.28 21.53
CA ASN A 193 4.78 17.09 20.45
C ASN A 193 4.52 18.52 20.92
N GLU A 194 5.52 19.37 20.81
CA GLU A 194 5.48 20.79 21.16
C GLU A 194 5.25 21.69 19.98
N TYR A 195 5.51 21.18 18.77
CA TYR A 195 5.50 21.98 17.56
C TYR A 195 4.64 21.32 16.49
N PHE A 196 4.15 22.17 15.59
CA PHE A 196 3.58 21.78 14.31
C PHE A 196 4.52 22.19 13.19
N CYS A 197 4.86 21.27 12.32
CA CYS A 197 5.67 21.48 11.13
C CYS A 197 4.76 21.51 9.89
N ASP A 198 4.76 22.63 9.15
CA ASP A 198 3.99 22.80 7.92
C ASP A 198 4.85 22.41 6.69
N GLY A 199 5.37 21.21 6.71
CA GLY A 199 6.19 20.64 5.67
C GLY A 199 6.70 19.26 6.06
N SER A 200 7.27 18.52 5.09
CA SER A 200 7.83 17.19 5.35
C SER A 200 9.09 17.23 6.22
N ARG A 201 9.44 16.08 6.80
CA ARG A 201 10.69 15.92 7.56
C ARG A 201 11.92 16.32 6.75
N GLU A 202 11.96 16.01 5.47
CA GLU A 202 13.07 16.37 4.58
C GLU A 202 13.22 17.90 4.45
N LYS A 203 12.12 18.65 4.38
CA LYS A 203 12.14 20.11 4.34
C LYS A 203 12.58 20.70 5.67
N LEU A 204 12.15 20.09 6.79
CA LEU A 204 12.57 20.48 8.13
C LEU A 204 14.09 20.30 8.31
N ASP A 205 14.63 19.14 7.92
CA ASP A 205 16.06 18.85 8.00
C ASP A 205 16.93 19.77 7.12
N LYS A 206 16.36 20.32 6.04
CA LYS A 206 17.01 21.34 5.18
C LYS A 206 16.84 22.78 5.68
N GLY A 207 16.05 23.00 6.73
CA GLY A 207 15.74 24.35 7.22
C GLY A 207 14.81 25.16 6.30
N GLU A 208 14.03 24.49 5.43
CA GLU A 208 13.11 25.12 4.47
C GLU A 208 11.74 25.45 5.09
N VAL A 209 11.46 24.97 6.30
CA VAL A 209 10.20 25.20 7.02
C VAL A 209 10.46 25.61 8.46
N THR A 210 9.53 26.38 9.04
CA THR A 210 9.57 26.84 10.43
C THR A 210 8.59 26.06 11.28
N LEU A 211 8.97 25.79 12.52
CA LEU A 211 8.13 25.13 13.51
C LEU A 211 7.21 26.17 14.18
N LYS A 212 5.93 25.84 14.31
CA LYS A 212 4.95 26.60 15.09
C LYS A 212 4.72 25.88 16.42
N LYS A 213 4.85 26.60 17.53
CA LYS A 213 4.57 26.01 18.84
C LYS A 213 3.09 25.65 18.95
N LEU A 214 2.80 24.45 19.45
CA LEU A 214 1.43 24.02 19.78
C LEU A 214 0.97 24.69 21.09
N ASP A 215 -0.33 24.93 21.19
CA ASP A 215 -0.94 25.54 22.41
C ASP A 215 -0.91 24.55 23.58
N VAL A 216 -0.94 23.26 23.28
CA VAL A 216 -0.98 22.17 24.28
C VAL A 216 0.14 21.19 23.95
N LEU A 217 0.88 20.76 24.99
CA LEU A 217 1.87 19.70 24.87
C LEU A 217 1.17 18.37 24.62
N GLY A 218 1.52 17.71 23.54
CA GLY A 218 1.11 16.34 23.27
C GLY A 218 2.21 15.33 23.62
N VAL A 219 1.81 14.17 24.11
CA VAL A 219 2.71 13.03 24.31
C VAL A 219 2.35 11.94 23.29
N ASP A 220 3.37 11.48 22.58
CA ASP A 220 3.31 10.34 21.65
C ASP A 220 4.39 9.36 22.06
N THR A 221 4.08 8.08 22.17
CA THR A 221 5.11 7.08 22.44
C THR A 221 5.04 5.93 21.46
N GLY A 222 6.21 5.40 21.12
CA GLY A 222 6.35 4.23 20.27
C GLY A 222 7.35 3.25 20.84
N MET A 223 6.87 2.10 21.32
CA MET A 223 7.70 0.99 21.78
C MET A 223 7.58 -0.18 20.81
N GLY A 224 8.72 -0.57 20.23
CA GLY A 224 8.78 -1.72 19.33
C GLY A 224 8.46 -3.01 20.07
N PHE A 225 7.29 -3.62 19.80
CA PHE A 225 6.85 -4.79 20.54
C PHE A 225 7.80 -5.97 20.41
N GLU A 226 8.21 -6.30 19.19
CA GLU A 226 9.11 -7.43 18.95
C GLU A 226 10.49 -7.23 19.61
N ARG A 227 10.98 -5.97 19.66
CA ARG A 227 12.21 -5.61 20.39
C ARG A 227 12.03 -5.81 21.91
N LEU A 228 10.94 -5.29 22.48
CA LEU A 228 10.62 -5.52 23.90
C LEU A 228 10.53 -7.01 24.22
N VAL A 229 9.82 -7.79 23.41
CA VAL A 229 9.70 -9.24 23.62
C VAL A 229 11.07 -9.92 23.59
N SER A 230 11.97 -9.51 22.69
CA SER A 230 13.32 -10.11 22.63
C SER A 230 14.13 -9.86 23.90
N ILE A 231 14.03 -8.65 24.47
CA ILE A 231 14.70 -8.31 25.74
C ILE A 231 14.08 -9.09 26.91
N VAL A 232 12.73 -9.06 27.04
CA VAL A 232 12.03 -9.75 28.13
C VAL A 232 12.26 -11.27 28.11
N GLN A 233 12.37 -11.86 26.92
CA GLN A 233 12.65 -13.29 26.74
C GLN A 233 14.15 -13.62 26.74
N ASN A 234 15.02 -12.63 26.98
CA ASN A 234 16.47 -12.76 26.95
C ASN A 234 16.97 -13.45 25.67
N LYS A 235 16.65 -12.84 24.51
CA LYS A 235 17.02 -13.31 23.18
C LYS A 235 18.02 -12.37 22.52
N LYS A 236 18.83 -12.92 21.61
CA LYS A 236 19.81 -12.17 20.80
C LYS A 236 19.14 -11.47 19.62
N SER A 237 18.02 -11.98 19.18
CA SER A 237 17.30 -11.51 18.00
C SER A 237 15.80 -11.59 18.21
N VAL A 238 15.04 -10.69 17.56
CA VAL A 238 13.57 -10.75 17.51
C VAL A 238 13.08 -12.08 16.93
N TYR A 239 13.84 -12.69 16.02
CA TYR A 239 13.52 -13.97 15.38
C TYR A 239 13.66 -15.20 16.30
N GLU A 240 14.25 -15.05 17.48
CA GLU A 240 14.37 -16.14 18.48
C GLU A 240 13.22 -16.15 19.48
N THR A 241 12.32 -15.18 19.40
CA THR A 241 11.17 -15.03 20.30
C THR A 241 10.03 -16.00 19.95
N ASP A 242 9.00 -16.04 20.78
CA ASP A 242 7.79 -16.83 20.51
C ASP A 242 6.91 -16.28 19.36
N LEU A 243 7.22 -15.10 18.85
CA LEU A 243 6.60 -14.50 17.64
C LEU A 243 7.14 -15.10 16.33
N PHE A 244 8.23 -15.86 16.38
CA PHE A 244 8.92 -16.46 15.23
C PHE A 244 9.26 -17.94 15.47
N ASN A 245 9.87 -18.61 14.48
CA ASN A 245 10.26 -20.04 14.58
C ASN A 245 11.72 -20.27 14.96
N LYS A 246 12.39 -19.25 15.47
CA LYS A 246 13.84 -19.28 15.70
C LYS A 246 14.61 -19.43 14.40
N GLU A 247 14.28 -18.58 13.43
CA GLU A 247 14.94 -18.45 12.15
C GLU A 247 16.43 -18.14 12.37
N LYS A 248 17.29 -19.00 11.84
CA LYS A 248 18.74 -18.94 12.09
C LYS A 248 19.50 -18.20 11.01
N THR A 249 19.09 -18.39 9.76
CA THR A 249 19.78 -17.76 8.62
C THR A 249 19.11 -16.47 8.19
N ARG A 250 19.86 -15.63 7.47
CA ARG A 250 19.34 -14.40 6.89
C ARG A 250 18.15 -14.67 5.97
N GLU A 251 18.24 -15.72 5.16
CA GLU A 251 17.20 -16.10 4.21
C GLU A 251 15.90 -16.53 4.93
N GLU A 252 16.03 -17.35 5.98
CA GLU A 252 14.89 -17.77 6.80
C GLU A 252 14.18 -16.56 7.44
N ARG A 253 14.95 -15.59 7.94
CA ARG A 253 14.41 -14.35 8.53
C ARG A 253 13.67 -13.50 7.51
N ILE A 254 14.25 -13.33 6.30
CA ILE A 254 13.60 -12.61 5.20
C ILE A 254 12.27 -13.28 4.84
N VAL A 255 12.24 -14.60 4.70
CA VAL A 255 11.02 -15.33 4.35
C VAL A 255 9.97 -15.18 5.45
N ALA A 256 10.36 -15.33 6.72
CA ALA A 256 9.45 -15.21 7.86
C ALA A 256 8.82 -13.80 7.96
N ASP A 257 9.64 -12.76 7.90
CA ASP A 257 9.19 -11.37 7.94
C ASP A 257 8.27 -11.04 6.77
N HIS A 258 8.71 -11.31 5.55
CA HIS A 258 7.98 -10.90 4.35
C HIS A 258 6.65 -11.61 4.18
N ILE A 259 6.54 -12.88 4.60
CA ILE A 259 5.27 -13.60 4.57
C ILE A 259 4.35 -13.12 5.68
N LYS A 260 4.86 -12.87 6.89
CA LYS A 260 4.10 -12.21 7.96
C LYS A 260 3.54 -10.87 7.46
N THR A 261 4.39 -10.01 6.96
CA THR A 261 4.02 -8.69 6.41
C THR A 261 2.96 -8.80 5.32
N SER A 262 3.15 -9.73 4.37
CA SER A 262 2.22 -9.93 3.26
C SER A 262 0.82 -10.35 3.73
N LEU A 263 0.73 -11.20 4.74
CA LEU A 263 -0.54 -11.61 5.34
C LEU A 263 -1.30 -10.42 5.93
N PHE A 264 -0.61 -9.57 6.70
CA PHE A 264 -1.24 -8.39 7.30
C PHE A 264 -1.68 -7.36 6.25
N ILE A 265 -0.86 -7.11 5.22
CA ILE A 265 -1.21 -6.21 4.12
C ILE A 265 -2.44 -6.70 3.35
N ILE A 266 -2.53 -8.02 3.08
CA ILE A 266 -3.68 -8.62 2.39
C ILE A 266 -4.93 -8.55 3.26
N SER A 267 -4.81 -8.81 4.56
CA SER A 267 -5.94 -8.74 5.50
C SER A 267 -6.53 -7.33 5.61
N ASP A 268 -5.71 -6.30 5.34
CA ASP A 268 -6.16 -4.90 5.24
C ASP A 268 -6.56 -4.52 3.79
N GLY A 269 -6.85 -5.50 2.91
CA GLY A 269 -7.51 -5.32 1.62
C GLY A 269 -6.60 -5.03 0.43
N VAL A 270 -5.27 -5.07 0.58
CA VAL A 270 -4.34 -4.82 -0.53
C VAL A 270 -4.09 -6.11 -1.32
N ILE A 271 -4.11 -6.01 -2.64
CA ILE A 271 -3.76 -7.11 -3.54
C ILE A 271 -2.48 -6.81 -4.32
N PRO A 272 -1.69 -7.85 -4.70
CA PRO A 272 -0.46 -7.66 -5.48
C PRO A 272 -0.74 -6.96 -6.82
N SER A 273 -0.05 -5.85 -7.08
CA SER A 273 -0.19 -5.07 -8.33
C SER A 273 1.16 -4.54 -8.83
N ASN A 274 1.14 -3.72 -9.90
CA ASN A 274 2.35 -3.12 -10.46
C ASN A 274 2.69 -1.75 -9.88
N ASN A 275 1.79 -1.16 -9.06
CA ASN A 275 1.94 0.19 -8.57
C ASN A 275 1.59 0.28 -7.07
N GLY A 276 2.14 1.30 -6.39
CA GLY A 276 1.78 1.69 -5.03
C GLY A 276 1.91 0.55 -4.01
N LYS A 277 0.93 0.44 -3.12
CA LYS A 277 0.87 -0.55 -2.04
C LYS A 277 0.95 -2.00 -2.55
N GLY A 278 0.27 -2.29 -3.65
CA GLY A 278 0.28 -3.62 -4.27
C GLY A 278 1.62 -3.99 -4.89
N TYR A 279 2.43 -3.02 -5.31
CA TYR A 279 3.80 -3.26 -5.76
C TYR A 279 4.70 -3.67 -4.59
N ILE A 280 4.61 -3.01 -3.45
CA ILE A 280 5.35 -3.37 -2.24
C ILE A 280 4.99 -4.80 -1.82
N LEU A 281 3.69 -5.12 -1.74
CA LEU A 281 3.23 -6.46 -1.43
C LEU A 281 3.80 -7.51 -2.39
N ARG A 282 3.77 -7.24 -3.70
CA ARG A 282 4.34 -8.13 -4.72
C ARG A 282 5.85 -8.31 -4.53
N ARG A 283 6.57 -7.24 -4.27
CA ARG A 283 8.01 -7.26 -3.99
C ARG A 283 8.35 -8.17 -2.80
N LEU A 284 7.61 -8.04 -1.69
CA LEU A 284 7.79 -8.86 -0.49
C LEU A 284 7.57 -10.35 -0.79
N ILE A 285 6.45 -10.69 -1.44
CA ILE A 285 6.15 -12.08 -1.79
C ILE A 285 7.23 -12.66 -2.70
N ARG A 286 7.65 -11.95 -3.74
CA ARG A 286 8.68 -12.42 -4.68
C ARG A 286 10.05 -12.57 -4.03
N ARG A 287 10.42 -11.65 -3.12
CA ARG A 287 11.66 -11.78 -2.36
C ARG A 287 11.63 -12.99 -1.43
N ALA A 288 10.52 -13.25 -0.76
CA ALA A 288 10.33 -14.46 0.03
C ALA A 288 10.43 -15.74 -0.83
N VAL A 289 9.77 -15.77 -1.99
CA VAL A 289 9.83 -16.91 -2.94
C VAL A 289 11.26 -17.20 -3.40
N ARG A 290 12.07 -16.16 -3.65
CA ARG A 290 13.47 -16.32 -4.04
C ARG A 290 14.28 -17.08 -2.99
N PHE A 291 14.08 -16.75 -1.71
CA PHE A 291 14.85 -17.34 -0.62
C PHE A 291 14.23 -18.64 -0.08
N SER A 292 12.97 -18.94 -0.41
CA SER A 292 12.32 -20.16 0.02
C SER A 292 12.46 -21.28 -1.01
N LYS A 293 13.07 -22.40 -0.58
CA LYS A 293 13.16 -23.63 -1.39
C LYS A 293 11.85 -24.42 -1.42
N GLU A 294 11.02 -24.27 -0.38
CA GLU A 294 9.74 -24.95 -0.23
C GLU A 294 8.56 -23.99 -0.47
N SER A 295 7.34 -24.55 -0.53
CA SER A 295 6.11 -23.75 -0.54
C SER A 295 6.00 -22.89 0.73
N LEU A 296 5.48 -21.67 0.58
CA LEU A 296 5.28 -20.73 1.66
C LEU A 296 4.13 -21.13 2.62
N GLU A 297 3.36 -22.17 2.28
CA GLU A 297 2.17 -22.63 3.01
C GLU A 297 2.42 -22.84 4.51
N LYS A 298 3.51 -23.52 4.88
CA LYS A 298 3.83 -23.81 6.29
C LYS A 298 4.06 -22.51 7.10
N ILE A 299 4.70 -21.52 6.48
CA ILE A 299 5.00 -20.25 7.13
C ILE A 299 3.72 -19.43 7.27
N ILE A 300 2.85 -19.45 6.25
CA ILE A 300 1.53 -18.83 6.28
C ILE A 300 0.69 -19.38 7.44
N GLU A 301 0.53 -20.70 7.52
CA GLU A 301 -0.29 -21.35 8.55
C GLU A 301 0.25 -21.08 9.97
N LYS A 302 1.56 -21.02 10.10
CA LYS A 302 2.16 -20.70 11.40
C LYS A 302 1.87 -19.25 11.83
N ASN A 303 2.08 -18.28 10.94
CA ASN A 303 1.76 -16.88 11.25
C ASN A 303 0.27 -16.74 11.61
N LYS A 304 -0.62 -17.40 10.86
CA LYS A 304 -2.05 -17.42 11.20
C LYS A 304 -2.28 -17.93 12.62
N LYS A 305 -1.61 -19.00 13.03
CA LYS A 305 -1.74 -19.57 14.38
C LYS A 305 -1.23 -18.64 15.48
N ILE A 306 -0.12 -17.91 15.25
CA ILE A 306 0.45 -16.99 16.24
C ILE A 306 -0.49 -15.80 16.48
N TYR A 307 -1.16 -15.33 15.44
CA TYR A 307 -1.94 -14.09 15.48
C TYR A 307 -3.45 -14.26 15.45
N SER A 308 -3.98 -15.52 15.39
CA SER A 308 -5.42 -15.82 15.25
C SER A 308 -6.32 -15.20 16.31
N ASP A 309 -5.81 -15.12 17.55
CA ASP A 309 -6.57 -14.63 18.70
C ASP A 309 -6.55 -13.09 18.79
N ILE A 310 -5.71 -12.44 17.98
CA ILE A 310 -5.47 -10.99 18.02
C ILE A 310 -5.97 -10.31 16.75
N TYR A 311 -5.68 -10.92 15.58
CA TYR A 311 -5.97 -10.34 14.28
C TYR A 311 -6.63 -11.36 13.34
N LYS A 312 -7.53 -10.86 12.50
CA LYS A 312 -8.19 -11.67 11.48
C LYS A 312 -7.30 -11.78 10.23
N LEU A 313 -6.61 -12.90 10.06
CA LEU A 313 -5.67 -13.14 8.95
C LEU A 313 -6.25 -14.23 8.01
N ASP A 314 -7.27 -13.89 7.22
CA ASP A 314 -8.09 -14.91 6.55
C ASP A 314 -7.63 -15.31 5.15
N ASP A 315 -6.96 -14.44 4.37
CA ASP A 315 -6.75 -14.72 2.95
C ASP A 315 -5.28 -14.98 2.56
N LYS A 316 -4.98 -16.26 2.33
CA LYS A 316 -3.69 -16.74 1.79
C LYS A 316 -3.66 -16.85 0.26
N LYS A 317 -4.81 -16.75 -0.40
CA LYS A 317 -4.96 -17.04 -1.85
C LYS A 317 -4.10 -16.15 -2.72
N GLU A 318 -4.00 -14.88 -2.38
CA GLU A 318 -3.21 -13.93 -3.18
C GLU A 318 -1.70 -14.19 -3.05
N ILE A 319 -1.21 -14.63 -1.87
CA ILE A 319 0.19 -15.06 -1.70
C ILE A 319 0.47 -16.29 -2.55
N GLN A 320 -0.37 -17.32 -2.45
CA GLN A 320 -0.21 -18.58 -3.20
C GLN A 320 -0.26 -18.35 -4.72
N LYS A 321 -1.15 -17.46 -5.17
CA LYS A 321 -1.28 -17.10 -6.58
C LYS A 321 -0.05 -16.35 -7.11
N GLU A 322 0.50 -15.40 -6.35
CA GLU A 322 1.71 -14.67 -6.73
C GLU A 322 2.95 -15.56 -6.64
N GLU A 323 3.05 -16.44 -5.61
CA GLU A 323 4.08 -17.47 -5.47
C GLU A 323 4.09 -18.38 -6.71
N GLY A 324 2.94 -18.96 -7.08
CA GLY A 324 2.83 -19.86 -8.22
C GLY A 324 3.25 -19.21 -9.54
N LYS A 325 2.85 -17.96 -9.77
CA LYS A 325 3.24 -17.20 -10.96
C LYS A 325 4.74 -16.91 -10.99
N PHE A 326 5.31 -16.48 -9.86
CA PHE A 326 6.70 -16.10 -9.82
C PHE A 326 7.65 -17.30 -9.90
N ARG A 327 7.33 -18.43 -9.24
CA ARG A 327 8.13 -19.65 -9.36
C ARG A 327 8.26 -20.14 -10.80
N GLN A 328 7.21 -19.97 -11.63
CA GLN A 328 7.28 -20.34 -13.07
C GLN A 328 8.29 -19.50 -13.86
N THR A 329 8.57 -18.28 -13.44
CA THR A 329 9.48 -17.37 -14.14
C THR A 329 10.83 -17.22 -13.45
N LEU A 330 10.94 -17.61 -12.17
CA LEU A 330 12.12 -17.40 -11.35
C LEU A 330 13.39 -18.00 -11.96
N ASP A 331 13.36 -19.29 -12.32
CA ASP A 331 14.53 -19.98 -12.89
C ASP A 331 14.97 -19.38 -14.22
N ARG A 332 14.02 -18.95 -15.04
CA ARG A 332 14.31 -18.27 -16.31
C ARG A 332 14.95 -16.91 -16.08
N GLY A 333 14.37 -16.12 -15.17
CA GLY A 333 14.87 -14.80 -14.82
C GLY A 333 16.27 -14.85 -14.22
N LEU A 334 16.56 -15.84 -13.36
CA LEU A 334 17.91 -16.05 -12.83
C LEU A 334 18.92 -16.38 -13.94
N LYS A 335 18.55 -17.27 -14.87
CA LYS A 335 19.40 -17.58 -16.04
C LYS A 335 19.64 -16.36 -16.93
N GLU A 336 18.64 -15.53 -17.14
CA GLU A 336 18.77 -14.30 -17.92
C GLU A 336 19.62 -13.25 -17.19
N PHE A 337 19.50 -13.15 -15.87
CA PHE A 337 20.38 -12.30 -15.07
C PHE A 337 21.87 -12.71 -15.23
N GLU A 338 22.18 -14.02 -15.23
CA GLU A 338 23.54 -14.51 -15.47
C GLU A 338 24.08 -14.12 -16.85
N LYS A 339 23.21 -14.00 -17.85
CA LYS A 339 23.56 -13.53 -19.19
C LYS A 339 23.74 -12.02 -19.31
N ARG A 340 23.60 -11.29 -18.19
CA ARG A 340 23.63 -9.83 -18.15
C ARG A 340 22.49 -9.15 -18.92
N THR A 341 21.33 -9.79 -18.97
CA THR A 341 20.13 -9.20 -19.57
C THR A 341 19.78 -7.88 -18.87
N ASP A 342 19.36 -6.90 -19.66
CA ASP A 342 18.99 -5.57 -19.18
C ASP A 342 17.96 -5.64 -18.02
N PRO A 343 18.19 -4.94 -16.90
CA PRO A 343 17.28 -4.91 -15.74
C PRO A 343 15.84 -4.57 -16.11
N PHE A 344 15.62 -3.71 -17.10
CA PHE A 344 14.31 -3.37 -17.61
C PHE A 344 13.59 -4.59 -18.23
N ILE A 345 14.31 -5.41 -18.99
CA ILE A 345 13.77 -6.66 -19.56
C ILE A 345 13.49 -7.68 -18.45
N LEU A 346 14.38 -7.79 -17.45
CA LEU A 346 14.15 -8.64 -16.28
C LEU A 346 12.86 -8.25 -15.55
N ALA A 347 12.61 -6.96 -15.36
CA ALA A 347 11.43 -6.47 -14.69
C ALA A 347 10.14 -6.68 -15.51
N THR A 348 10.16 -6.33 -16.80
CA THR A 348 8.96 -6.31 -17.66
C THR A 348 8.59 -7.67 -18.22
N THR A 349 9.57 -8.53 -18.50
CA THR A 349 9.36 -9.85 -19.13
C THR A 349 9.33 -10.98 -18.11
N TYR A 350 10.26 -10.96 -17.14
CA TYR A 350 10.39 -12.04 -16.15
C TYR A 350 9.80 -11.69 -14.79
N GLY A 351 9.35 -10.45 -14.62
CA GLY A 351 8.71 -10.01 -13.38
C GLY A 351 9.66 -9.89 -12.19
N PHE A 352 10.97 -9.66 -12.44
CA PHE A 352 11.93 -9.36 -11.38
C PHE A 352 11.80 -7.90 -10.98
N PRO A 353 11.39 -7.58 -9.76
CA PRO A 353 11.49 -6.21 -9.26
C PRO A 353 12.93 -5.72 -9.38
N ILE A 354 13.10 -4.43 -9.65
CA ILE A 354 14.45 -3.87 -9.82
C ILE A 354 15.30 -4.05 -8.54
N GLU A 355 14.68 -3.94 -7.37
CA GLU A 355 15.34 -4.13 -6.09
C GLU A 355 15.87 -5.57 -5.94
N LEU A 356 15.14 -6.57 -6.45
CA LEU A 356 15.60 -7.95 -6.47
C LEU A 356 16.79 -8.13 -7.42
N THR A 357 16.78 -7.41 -8.54
CA THR A 357 17.89 -7.40 -9.52
C THR A 357 19.12 -6.72 -8.91
N GLU A 358 18.95 -5.62 -8.18
CA GLU A 358 20.02 -4.92 -7.48
C GLU A 358 20.61 -5.78 -6.35
N GLU A 359 19.78 -6.51 -5.60
CA GLU A 359 20.24 -7.45 -4.57
C GLU A 359 21.09 -8.58 -5.17
N LEU A 360 20.63 -9.19 -6.28
CA LEU A 360 21.39 -10.18 -7.01
C LEU A 360 22.72 -9.61 -7.55
N ALA A 361 22.69 -8.40 -8.04
CA ALA A 361 23.85 -7.71 -8.58
C ALA A 361 24.89 -7.42 -7.49
N LYS A 362 24.44 -6.98 -6.32
CA LYS A 362 25.29 -6.74 -5.15
C LYS A 362 25.99 -8.03 -4.68
N GLU A 363 25.25 -9.16 -4.60
CA GLU A 363 25.81 -10.47 -4.26
C GLU A 363 26.94 -10.91 -5.23
N LYS A 364 26.87 -10.50 -6.47
CA LYS A 364 27.83 -10.87 -7.53
C LYS A 364 28.80 -9.75 -7.91
N ASN A 365 28.84 -8.65 -7.15
CA ASN A 365 29.65 -7.46 -7.43
C ASN A 365 29.42 -6.89 -8.85
N ILE A 366 28.16 -6.89 -9.32
CA ILE A 366 27.73 -6.32 -10.60
C ILE A 366 27.18 -4.92 -10.32
N LYS A 367 27.53 -3.96 -11.17
CA LYS A 367 26.92 -2.62 -11.11
C LYS A 367 25.66 -2.57 -11.96
N ILE A 368 24.56 -2.08 -11.38
CA ILE A 368 23.30 -1.79 -12.07
C ILE A 368 23.19 -0.27 -12.22
N ASP A 369 22.83 0.19 -13.40
CA ASP A 369 22.47 1.60 -13.62
C ASP A 369 20.98 1.81 -13.33
N ARG A 370 20.67 2.22 -12.10
CA ARG A 370 19.31 2.51 -11.67
C ARG A 370 18.67 3.65 -12.46
N ARG A 371 19.44 4.67 -12.86
CA ARG A 371 18.92 5.83 -13.61
C ARG A 371 18.48 5.43 -15.01
N ASP A 372 19.24 4.56 -15.69
CA ASP A 372 18.86 4.01 -16.99
C ASP A 372 17.58 3.17 -16.89
N PHE A 373 17.48 2.33 -15.86
CA PHE A 373 16.27 1.56 -15.58
C PHE A 373 15.05 2.47 -15.35
N ASP A 374 15.15 3.47 -14.46
CA ASP A 374 14.07 4.39 -14.13
C ASP A 374 13.62 5.19 -15.36
N LYS A 375 14.56 5.61 -16.22
CA LYS A 375 14.28 6.28 -17.49
C LYS A 375 13.48 5.36 -18.42
N LYS A 376 13.93 4.12 -18.64
CA LYS A 376 13.24 3.13 -19.49
C LYS A 376 11.84 2.79 -18.94
N MET A 377 11.72 2.65 -17.62
CA MET A 377 10.41 2.42 -16.97
C MET A 377 9.48 3.60 -17.14
N ALA A 378 9.96 4.84 -16.96
CA ALA A 378 9.17 6.05 -17.18
C ALA A 378 8.73 6.17 -18.65
N GLU A 379 9.61 5.89 -19.60
CA GLU A 379 9.28 5.84 -21.03
C GLU A 379 8.25 4.75 -21.33
N HIS A 380 8.40 3.56 -20.77
CA HIS A 380 7.45 2.46 -20.91
C HIS A 380 6.10 2.78 -20.28
N GLN A 381 6.08 3.37 -19.09
CA GLN A 381 4.86 3.85 -18.45
C GLN A 381 4.21 4.98 -19.25
N LYS A 382 5.00 5.92 -19.76
CA LYS A 382 4.53 7.01 -20.63
C LYS A 382 4.00 6.46 -21.96
N LEU A 383 4.64 5.49 -22.57
CA LEU A 383 4.13 4.78 -23.75
C LEU A 383 2.86 3.98 -23.43
N SER A 384 2.79 3.36 -22.26
CA SER A 384 1.57 2.69 -21.77
C SER A 384 0.47 3.70 -21.43
N GLN A 385 0.80 4.85 -20.87
CA GLN A 385 -0.12 5.96 -20.60
C GLN A 385 -0.44 6.75 -21.86
N THR A 386 0.50 6.98 -22.78
CA THR A 386 0.25 7.63 -24.07
C THR A 386 -0.44 6.70 -25.04
N SER A 387 -0.21 5.39 -24.98
CA SER A 387 -1.16 4.47 -25.63
C SER A 387 -2.55 4.49 -24.98
N SER A 388 -2.72 4.94 -23.77
CA SER A 388 -4.05 5.24 -23.16
C SER A 388 -4.45 6.72 -23.20
N SER A 389 -3.56 7.71 -23.18
CA SER A 389 -3.89 9.15 -23.12
C SER A 389 -3.77 9.90 -24.47
N GLY A 390 -3.01 9.39 -25.42
CA GLY A 390 -3.07 9.80 -26.83
C GLY A 390 -4.23 9.15 -27.57
N MET A 391 -4.88 8.17 -26.94
CA MET A 391 -6.08 7.46 -27.40
C MET A 391 -7.39 8.12 -26.94
N PHE A 392 -7.39 9.44 -26.71
CA PHE A 392 -8.58 10.17 -26.30
C PHE A 392 -9.65 10.27 -27.39
N LYS A 393 -9.55 9.44 -28.42
CA LYS A 393 -10.56 9.25 -29.46
C LYS A 393 -11.01 7.79 -29.52
N GLY A 394 -11.47 7.23 -28.39
CA GLY A 394 -12.08 5.90 -28.34
C GLY A 394 -11.10 4.71 -28.22
N GLY A 395 -9.89 4.91 -27.68
CA GLY A 395 -8.93 3.80 -27.48
C GLY A 395 -8.25 3.27 -28.74
N LEU A 396 -8.29 4.01 -29.85
CA LEU A 396 -7.81 3.63 -31.17
C LEU A 396 -6.29 3.83 -31.34
N ALA A 397 -5.57 2.80 -31.78
CA ALA A 397 -4.15 2.91 -32.10
C ALA A 397 -3.89 3.79 -33.35
N ASN A 398 -4.81 3.78 -34.29
CA ASN A 398 -4.81 4.59 -35.52
C ASN A 398 -6.24 4.71 -36.08
N HIS A 399 -6.42 5.35 -37.24
CA HIS A 399 -7.73 5.56 -37.87
C HIS A 399 -7.90 4.78 -39.18
N ASN A 400 -7.24 3.65 -39.32
CA ASN A 400 -7.45 2.83 -40.52
C ASN A 400 -8.81 2.09 -40.47
N GLU A 401 -9.20 1.52 -41.60
CA GLU A 401 -10.50 0.88 -41.78
C GLU A 401 -10.77 -0.24 -40.76
N LYS A 402 -9.76 -1.08 -40.47
CA LYS A 402 -9.89 -2.19 -39.49
C LYS A 402 -10.10 -1.69 -38.08
N THR A 403 -9.36 -0.66 -37.68
CA THR A 403 -9.47 -0.08 -36.33
C THR A 403 -10.81 0.64 -36.16
N VAL A 404 -11.32 1.32 -37.20
CA VAL A 404 -12.65 1.96 -37.20
C VAL A 404 -13.77 0.93 -37.07
N LYS A 405 -13.67 -0.19 -37.80
CA LYS A 405 -14.60 -1.32 -37.65
C LYS A 405 -14.59 -1.91 -36.25
N LEU A 406 -13.42 -2.20 -35.72
CA LEU A 406 -13.26 -2.72 -34.35
C LEU A 406 -13.76 -1.73 -33.28
N HIS A 407 -13.65 -0.42 -33.54
CA HIS A 407 -14.21 0.60 -32.64
C HIS A 407 -15.74 0.56 -32.58
N THR A 408 -16.41 0.40 -33.70
CA THR A 408 -17.85 0.23 -33.71
C THR A 408 -18.29 -1.09 -33.07
N ALA A 409 -17.53 -2.18 -33.32
CA ALA A 409 -17.77 -3.47 -32.64
C ALA A 409 -17.57 -3.39 -31.13
N HIS A 410 -16.70 -2.51 -30.64
CA HIS A 410 -16.49 -2.26 -29.22
C HIS A 410 -17.74 -1.68 -28.53
N HIS A 411 -18.45 -0.74 -29.17
CA HIS A 411 -19.71 -0.23 -28.67
C HIS A 411 -20.81 -1.31 -28.62
N LEU A 412 -20.90 -2.16 -29.67
CA LEU A 412 -21.81 -3.29 -29.66
C LEU A 412 -21.47 -4.33 -28.59
N LEU A 413 -20.19 -4.52 -28.30
CA LEU A 413 -19.72 -5.42 -27.22
C LEU A 413 -20.19 -4.90 -25.84
N LEU A 414 -20.04 -3.60 -25.57
CA LEU A 414 -20.54 -3.02 -24.30
C LEU A 414 -22.05 -3.21 -24.17
N ALA A 415 -22.82 -2.90 -25.23
CA ALA A 415 -24.25 -3.11 -25.23
C ALA A 415 -24.64 -4.59 -25.03
N GLY A 416 -23.91 -5.53 -25.66
CA GLY A 416 -24.10 -6.96 -25.47
C GLY A 416 -23.83 -7.42 -24.04
N LEU A 417 -22.77 -6.92 -23.40
CA LEU A 417 -22.47 -7.19 -22.00
C LEU A 417 -23.56 -6.65 -21.07
N GLN A 418 -24.08 -5.45 -21.34
CA GLN A 418 -25.16 -4.85 -20.57
C GLN A 418 -26.49 -5.63 -20.68
N VAL A 419 -26.78 -6.21 -21.83
CA VAL A 419 -27.99 -7.00 -22.05
C VAL A 419 -27.85 -8.41 -21.46
N VAL A 420 -26.70 -9.05 -21.58
CA VAL A 420 -26.52 -10.46 -21.24
C VAL A 420 -26.13 -10.66 -19.78
N ILE A 421 -25.29 -9.77 -19.23
CA ILE A 421 -24.71 -9.92 -17.90
C ILE A 421 -25.46 -9.04 -16.88
N ASP A 422 -25.33 -7.73 -16.98
CA ASP A 422 -26.00 -6.76 -16.11
C ASP A 422 -26.02 -5.38 -16.78
N LYS A 423 -27.18 -4.71 -16.75
CA LYS A 423 -27.36 -3.34 -17.28
C LYS A 423 -26.38 -2.31 -16.69
N ASN A 424 -25.80 -2.60 -15.52
CA ASN A 424 -24.86 -1.73 -14.84
C ASN A 424 -23.40 -2.01 -15.23
N VAL A 425 -23.14 -2.92 -16.17
CA VAL A 425 -21.77 -3.13 -16.69
C VAL A 425 -21.24 -1.82 -17.25
N LYS A 426 -20.08 -1.40 -16.76
CA LYS A 426 -19.38 -0.18 -17.18
C LYS A 426 -18.01 -0.51 -17.72
N GLN A 427 -17.63 0.16 -18.79
CA GLN A 427 -16.26 0.13 -19.31
C GLN A 427 -15.30 0.77 -18.29
N LYS A 428 -14.14 0.14 -18.10
CA LYS A 428 -13.01 0.64 -17.27
C LYS A 428 -11.78 0.97 -18.10
N GLY A 429 -11.71 0.48 -19.32
CA GLY A 429 -10.62 0.76 -20.23
C GLY A 429 -10.79 0.05 -21.56
N SER A 430 -10.17 0.61 -22.59
CA SER A 430 -10.19 0.06 -23.95
C SER A 430 -8.81 0.12 -24.60
N ASN A 431 -8.60 -0.73 -25.59
CA ASN A 431 -7.46 -0.66 -26.48
C ASN A 431 -7.80 -1.36 -27.79
N ILE A 432 -7.75 -0.63 -28.90
CA ILE A 432 -8.17 -1.08 -30.21
C ILE A 432 -7.01 -0.92 -31.20
N THR A 433 -6.57 -2.04 -31.75
CA THR A 433 -5.52 -2.12 -32.76
C THR A 433 -6.11 -2.69 -34.05
N GLU A 434 -5.30 -2.84 -35.09
CA GLU A 434 -5.73 -3.49 -36.34
C GLU A 434 -6.02 -4.99 -36.20
N GLU A 435 -5.47 -5.60 -35.16
CA GLU A 435 -5.54 -7.04 -34.93
C GLU A 435 -6.73 -7.42 -34.03
N ARG A 436 -7.05 -6.55 -33.08
CA ARG A 436 -8.06 -6.85 -32.04
C ARG A 436 -8.60 -5.60 -31.35
N LEU A 437 -9.76 -5.74 -30.75
CA LEU A 437 -10.21 -4.89 -29.67
C LEU A 437 -9.97 -5.56 -28.31
N ARG A 438 -9.77 -4.73 -27.27
CA ARG A 438 -9.73 -5.11 -25.87
C ARG A 438 -10.64 -4.19 -25.07
N MET A 439 -11.51 -4.78 -24.25
CA MET A 439 -12.36 -4.06 -23.30
C MET A 439 -12.14 -4.59 -21.90
N ASP A 440 -11.88 -3.69 -20.97
CA ASP A 440 -11.90 -3.94 -19.53
C ASP A 440 -13.22 -3.42 -18.98
N PHE A 441 -13.96 -4.23 -18.21
CA PHE A 441 -15.30 -3.90 -17.74
C PHE A 441 -15.56 -4.43 -16.34
N LEU A 442 -16.51 -3.81 -15.62
CA LEU A 442 -16.93 -4.25 -14.30
C LEU A 442 -17.74 -5.52 -14.38
N CYS A 443 -17.29 -6.58 -13.70
CA CYS A 443 -18.01 -7.83 -13.54
C CYS A 443 -17.38 -8.60 -12.36
N ASP A 444 -18.21 -9.10 -11.46
CA ASP A 444 -17.80 -9.75 -10.21
C ASP A 444 -17.47 -11.25 -10.37
N HIS A 445 -17.81 -11.85 -11.50
CA HIS A 445 -17.58 -13.26 -11.79
C HIS A 445 -16.87 -13.48 -13.13
N LYS A 446 -16.35 -14.68 -13.32
CA LYS A 446 -15.81 -15.14 -14.59
C LYS A 446 -16.97 -15.46 -15.53
N LEU A 447 -16.96 -14.92 -16.77
CA LEU A 447 -17.99 -15.23 -17.75
C LEU A 447 -17.96 -16.73 -18.09
N THR A 448 -19.13 -17.34 -18.05
CA THR A 448 -19.34 -18.71 -18.54
C THR A 448 -19.22 -18.77 -20.08
N ASP A 449 -19.01 -19.96 -20.61
CA ASP A 449 -18.97 -20.13 -22.08
C ASP A 449 -20.32 -19.79 -22.74
N GLU A 450 -21.43 -20.01 -22.01
CA GLU A 450 -22.77 -19.66 -22.46
C GLU A 450 -22.96 -18.13 -22.50
N GLU A 451 -22.54 -17.41 -21.48
CA GLU A 451 -22.60 -15.94 -21.46
C GLU A 451 -21.75 -15.32 -22.58
N LYS A 452 -20.50 -15.79 -22.74
CA LYS A 452 -19.64 -15.35 -23.85
C LYS A 452 -20.29 -15.58 -25.20
N LYS A 453 -20.92 -16.74 -25.40
CA LYS A 453 -21.64 -17.05 -26.62
C LYS A 453 -22.83 -16.14 -26.83
N LYS A 454 -23.65 -15.89 -25.80
CA LYS A 454 -24.82 -14.97 -25.90
C LYS A 454 -24.35 -13.54 -26.25
N VAL A 455 -23.25 -13.06 -25.70
CA VAL A 455 -22.68 -11.75 -26.03
C VAL A 455 -22.18 -11.73 -27.48
N GLU A 456 -21.50 -12.77 -27.94
CA GLU A 456 -21.01 -12.91 -29.31
C GLU A 456 -22.18 -12.97 -30.30
N ASP A 457 -23.20 -13.76 -30.00
CA ASP A 457 -24.43 -13.89 -30.81
C ASP A 457 -25.16 -12.54 -30.88
N PHE A 458 -25.33 -11.83 -29.74
CA PHE A 458 -25.94 -10.50 -29.71
C PHE A 458 -25.21 -9.52 -30.65
N VAL A 459 -23.87 -9.44 -30.57
CA VAL A 459 -23.09 -8.53 -31.42
C VAL A 459 -23.28 -8.91 -32.92
N ASN A 460 -23.20 -10.20 -33.25
CA ASN A 460 -23.34 -10.67 -34.61
C ASN A 460 -24.77 -10.46 -35.17
N ASP A 461 -25.80 -10.57 -34.31
CA ASP A 461 -27.18 -10.26 -34.72
C ASP A 461 -27.36 -8.78 -35.04
N LYS A 462 -26.72 -7.87 -34.26
CA LYS A 462 -26.75 -6.43 -34.54
C LYS A 462 -25.93 -6.06 -35.79
N ILE A 463 -24.88 -6.79 -36.08
CA ILE A 463 -24.13 -6.68 -37.34
C ILE A 463 -24.99 -7.08 -38.52
N LYS A 464 -25.67 -8.24 -38.46
CA LYS A 464 -26.56 -8.72 -39.51
C LYS A 464 -27.77 -7.82 -39.75
N ALA A 465 -28.27 -7.21 -38.68
CA ALA A 465 -29.41 -6.28 -38.76
C ALA A 465 -29.09 -4.98 -39.52
N GLY A 466 -27.83 -4.64 -39.72
CA GLY A 466 -27.43 -3.47 -40.49
C GLY A 466 -27.89 -2.15 -39.88
N LEU A 467 -27.56 -1.92 -38.61
CA LEU A 467 -27.96 -0.74 -37.85
C LEU A 467 -27.23 0.51 -38.30
N ASN A 468 -27.89 1.67 -38.25
CA ASN A 468 -27.26 2.95 -38.54
C ASN A 468 -26.39 3.42 -37.39
N VAL A 469 -25.20 3.99 -37.69
CA VAL A 469 -24.28 4.58 -36.73
C VAL A 469 -24.28 6.10 -36.96
N LEU A 470 -24.91 6.83 -36.05
CA LEU A 470 -25.13 8.27 -36.16
C LEU A 470 -24.38 9.04 -35.09
N ARG A 471 -23.71 10.11 -35.51
CA ARG A 471 -23.05 11.07 -34.60
C ARG A 471 -23.95 12.27 -34.39
N ARG A 472 -24.19 12.63 -33.14
CA ARG A 472 -24.90 13.88 -32.76
C ARG A 472 -24.06 14.66 -31.77
N GLU A 473 -23.99 15.97 -31.96
CA GLU A 473 -23.34 16.88 -30.99
C GLU A 473 -24.42 17.50 -30.10
N MET A 474 -24.19 17.52 -28.79
CA MET A 474 -25.13 18.05 -27.82
C MET A 474 -24.41 18.55 -26.56
N PRO A 475 -25.05 19.39 -25.73
CA PRO A 475 -24.53 19.73 -24.40
C PRO A 475 -24.34 18.48 -23.53
N LEU A 476 -23.27 18.47 -22.71
CA LEU A 476 -22.98 17.36 -21.80
C LEU A 476 -24.17 17.02 -20.90
N ALA A 477 -24.84 18.03 -20.33
CA ALA A 477 -26.03 17.84 -19.50
C ALA A 477 -27.21 17.15 -20.23
N GLU A 478 -27.33 17.35 -21.55
CA GLU A 478 -28.34 16.65 -22.37
C GLU A 478 -27.92 15.20 -22.60
N ALA A 479 -26.64 14.95 -22.89
CA ALA A 479 -26.11 13.60 -23.04
C ALA A 479 -26.27 12.76 -21.75
N GLU A 480 -26.04 13.36 -20.57
CA GLU A 480 -26.31 12.74 -19.28
C GLU A 480 -27.81 12.44 -19.08
N LYS A 481 -28.68 13.39 -19.40
CA LYS A 481 -30.13 13.24 -19.24
C LYS A 481 -30.70 12.11 -20.10
N ILE A 482 -30.18 11.91 -21.31
CA ILE A 482 -30.59 10.79 -22.17
C ILE A 482 -29.93 9.48 -21.76
N GLY A 483 -29.05 9.48 -20.75
CA GLY A 483 -28.35 8.29 -20.25
C GLY A 483 -27.33 7.75 -21.26
N ALA A 484 -26.57 8.62 -21.94
CA ALA A 484 -25.46 8.18 -22.77
C ALA A 484 -24.30 7.63 -21.92
N GLU A 485 -23.72 6.51 -22.34
CA GLU A 485 -22.60 5.89 -21.63
C GLU A 485 -21.37 6.80 -21.68
N MET A 486 -20.71 6.93 -20.53
CA MET A 486 -19.52 7.75 -20.33
C MET A 486 -18.37 6.93 -19.80
N GLU A 487 -17.16 7.25 -20.21
CA GLU A 487 -15.95 6.62 -19.66
C GLU A 487 -15.68 7.17 -18.25
N PHE A 488 -15.42 6.28 -17.33
CA PHE A 488 -15.23 6.63 -15.91
C PHE A 488 -13.96 7.45 -15.69
N GLY A 489 -14.08 8.57 -14.96
CA GLY A 489 -12.93 9.40 -14.56
C GLY A 489 -12.42 10.36 -15.63
N VAL A 490 -13.17 10.54 -16.71
CA VAL A 490 -12.85 11.47 -17.81
C VAL A 490 -13.56 12.80 -17.60
N LYS A 491 -12.85 13.94 -17.81
CA LYS A 491 -13.48 15.25 -17.89
C LYS A 491 -13.88 15.55 -19.33
N TYR A 492 -15.17 15.80 -19.55
CA TYR A 492 -15.73 16.12 -20.85
C TYR A 492 -15.91 17.64 -21.03
N PRO A 493 -15.82 18.16 -22.26
CA PRO A 493 -16.15 19.55 -22.57
C PRO A 493 -17.66 19.82 -22.47
N GLU A 494 -18.07 21.09 -22.52
CA GLU A 494 -19.48 21.49 -22.44
C GLU A 494 -20.33 20.91 -23.59
N ILE A 495 -19.74 20.77 -24.80
CA ILE A 495 -20.37 20.16 -25.97
C ILE A 495 -19.65 18.87 -26.27
N VAL A 496 -20.39 17.77 -26.36
CA VAL A 496 -19.89 16.42 -26.57
C VAL A 496 -20.47 15.77 -27.81
N SER A 497 -19.72 14.85 -28.40
CA SER A 497 -20.22 13.99 -29.47
C SER A 497 -20.76 12.70 -28.87
N VAL A 498 -22.00 12.34 -29.18
CA VAL A 498 -22.63 11.07 -28.83
C VAL A 498 -22.83 10.26 -30.08
N TYR A 499 -22.36 9.01 -30.09
CA TYR A 499 -22.64 8.06 -31.16
C TYR A 499 -23.80 7.16 -30.76
N PHE A 500 -24.77 7.05 -31.67
CA PHE A 500 -25.96 6.21 -31.55
C PHE A 500 -25.85 5.07 -32.54
N ILE A 501 -26.08 3.85 -32.09
CA ILE A 501 -26.33 2.69 -32.97
C ILE A 501 -27.81 2.38 -32.86
N GLU A 502 -28.55 2.64 -33.92
CA GLU A 502 -30.03 2.56 -33.92
C GLU A 502 -30.56 1.87 -35.16
N ASP A 503 -31.73 1.26 -35.04
CA ASP A 503 -32.47 0.67 -36.18
C ASP A 503 -33.21 1.74 -37.00
N LYS A 504 -33.93 1.30 -38.05
CA LYS A 504 -34.68 2.19 -38.95
C LYS A 504 -35.85 2.88 -38.25
N ASP A 505 -36.32 2.31 -37.14
CA ASP A 505 -37.47 2.82 -36.37
C ASP A 505 -36.99 3.72 -35.22
N GLY A 506 -35.65 3.93 -35.08
CA GLY A 506 -35.03 4.78 -34.05
C GLY A 506 -34.82 4.08 -32.70
N ASN A 507 -34.97 2.75 -32.62
CA ASN A 507 -34.69 2.02 -31.40
C ASN A 507 -33.16 1.94 -31.19
N GLN A 508 -32.69 2.49 -30.08
CA GLN A 508 -31.27 2.62 -29.77
C GLN A 508 -30.71 1.35 -29.13
N VAL A 509 -29.67 0.78 -29.72
CA VAL A 509 -28.93 -0.37 -29.20
C VAL A 509 -27.74 0.08 -28.35
N SER A 510 -27.06 1.17 -28.77
CA SER A 510 -25.99 1.80 -28.03
C SER A 510 -26.08 3.32 -28.18
N LYS A 511 -25.69 4.04 -27.12
CA LYS A 511 -25.50 5.49 -27.10
C LYS A 511 -24.33 5.83 -26.17
N GLU A 512 -23.24 6.30 -26.75
CA GLU A 512 -21.99 6.49 -26.03
C GLU A 512 -21.31 7.82 -26.37
N LEU A 513 -20.76 8.51 -25.35
CA LEU A 513 -19.90 9.66 -25.57
C LEU A 513 -18.59 9.15 -26.19
N CYS A 514 -18.37 9.49 -27.46
CA CYS A 514 -17.19 9.04 -28.18
C CYS A 514 -16.73 10.09 -29.20
N GLY A 515 -15.42 10.27 -29.29
CA GLY A 515 -14.81 11.20 -30.26
C GLY A 515 -14.16 10.55 -31.47
N GLY A 516 -14.16 9.20 -31.52
CA GLY A 516 -13.45 8.45 -32.57
C GLY A 516 -14.28 8.24 -33.82
N PRO A 517 -13.65 7.88 -34.94
CA PRO A 517 -14.39 7.50 -36.15
C PRO A 517 -15.07 6.15 -35.99
N HIS A 518 -16.23 6.00 -36.62
CA HIS A 518 -17.01 4.77 -36.69
C HIS A 518 -17.44 4.49 -38.14
N VAL A 519 -17.81 3.23 -38.43
CA VAL A 519 -18.50 2.89 -39.69
C VAL A 519 -19.86 3.57 -39.73
N LYS A 520 -20.46 3.68 -40.91
CA LYS A 520 -21.79 4.25 -41.08
C LYS A 520 -22.93 3.27 -40.78
N ASN A 521 -22.64 1.98 -40.98
CA ASN A 521 -23.58 0.90 -40.77
C ASN A 521 -22.91 -0.32 -40.17
N THR A 522 -23.57 -1.02 -39.27
CA THR A 522 -22.97 -2.17 -38.57
C THR A 522 -22.72 -3.35 -39.49
N SER A 523 -23.40 -3.46 -40.66
CA SER A 523 -23.12 -4.50 -41.65
C SER A 523 -21.71 -4.46 -42.23
N GLU A 524 -21.02 -3.33 -42.11
CA GLU A 524 -19.62 -3.18 -42.56
C GLU A 524 -18.59 -3.93 -41.67
N LEU A 525 -19.01 -4.39 -40.47
CA LEU A 525 -18.09 -5.01 -39.49
C LEU A 525 -17.69 -6.44 -39.88
N GLY A 526 -18.51 -7.17 -40.63
CA GLY A 526 -18.26 -8.57 -40.95
C GLY A 526 -18.73 -9.52 -39.84
N HIS A 527 -17.84 -10.30 -39.28
CA HIS A 527 -18.15 -11.26 -38.21
C HIS A 527 -17.36 -10.93 -36.93
N PHE A 528 -18.02 -10.95 -35.80
CA PHE A 528 -17.40 -10.67 -34.49
C PHE A 528 -17.11 -11.97 -33.74
N LYS A 529 -15.91 -12.09 -33.14
CA LYS A 529 -15.52 -13.26 -32.36
C LYS A 529 -14.76 -12.89 -31.09
N ILE A 530 -15.22 -13.39 -29.94
CA ILE A 530 -14.51 -13.31 -28.67
C ILE A 530 -13.36 -14.33 -28.68
N GLN A 531 -12.14 -13.87 -28.55
CA GLN A 531 -10.94 -14.73 -28.51
C GLN A 531 -10.62 -15.19 -27.10
N LYS A 532 -10.73 -14.29 -26.11
CA LYS A 532 -10.33 -14.57 -24.74
C LYS A 532 -11.07 -13.67 -23.75
N GLU A 533 -11.37 -14.26 -22.58
CA GLU A 533 -11.83 -13.53 -21.42
C GLU A 533 -10.91 -13.85 -20.24
N GLU A 534 -10.48 -12.84 -19.48
CA GLU A 534 -9.54 -12.99 -18.37
C GLU A 534 -9.79 -11.98 -17.25
N ALA A 535 -9.39 -12.30 -16.00
CA ALA A 535 -9.42 -11.36 -14.90
C ALA A 535 -8.27 -10.33 -15.04
N VAL A 536 -8.54 -9.07 -14.73
CA VAL A 536 -7.54 -7.98 -14.67
C VAL A 536 -7.23 -7.62 -13.22
N SER A 537 -8.28 -7.41 -12.43
CA SER A 537 -8.25 -7.14 -11.00
C SER A 537 -9.56 -7.58 -10.36
N THR A 538 -9.70 -7.44 -9.06
CA THR A 538 -10.96 -7.73 -8.36
C THR A 538 -12.10 -6.90 -8.95
N GLY A 539 -13.18 -7.56 -9.36
CA GLY A 539 -14.35 -6.92 -9.98
C GLY A 539 -14.13 -6.36 -11.39
N VAL A 540 -12.98 -6.61 -12.03
CA VAL A 540 -12.69 -6.16 -13.40
C VAL A 540 -12.29 -7.33 -14.30
N ARG A 541 -13.04 -7.54 -15.37
CA ARG A 541 -12.81 -8.56 -16.39
C ARG A 541 -12.34 -7.92 -17.69
N ARG A 542 -11.64 -8.68 -18.50
CA ARG A 542 -11.12 -8.27 -19.82
C ARG A 542 -11.59 -9.20 -20.90
N ILE A 543 -12.17 -8.66 -21.96
CA ILE A 543 -12.45 -9.37 -23.21
C ILE A 543 -11.49 -8.88 -24.29
N LYS A 544 -10.96 -9.84 -25.08
CA LYS A 544 -10.27 -9.61 -26.35
C LYS A 544 -11.13 -10.21 -27.45
N ALA A 545 -11.40 -9.43 -28.50
CA ALA A 545 -12.22 -9.87 -29.64
C ALA A 545 -11.67 -9.34 -30.96
N THR A 546 -12.08 -9.96 -32.06
CA THR A 546 -11.64 -9.66 -33.43
C THR A 546 -12.80 -9.65 -34.40
N LEU A 547 -12.54 -9.10 -35.58
CA LEU A 547 -13.37 -9.20 -36.79
C LEU A 547 -12.53 -9.96 -37.83
N PRO A 548 -12.57 -11.31 -37.83
CA PRO A 548 -11.79 -12.15 -38.74
C PRO A 548 -12.17 -12.00 -40.21
#